data_a89b0c708a9783e1331b1e9836e12405
#
_entry.id   a89b0c708a9783e1331b1e9836e12405
#
_cell.length_a   1.000
_cell.length_b   1.000
_cell.length_c   1.000
_cell.angle_alpha   90.00
_cell.angle_beta   90.00
_cell.angle_gamma   90.00
#
_symmetry.space_group_name_H-M   'P 1'
#
loop_
_entity.id
_entity.type
_entity.pdbx_description
1 polymer ?
#
loop_
_entity_poly.entity_id
_entity_poly.type
_entity_poly.pdbx_seq_one_letter_code
_entity_poly.pdbx_strand_id
1 'polypeptide(L)'
;GERYLRKRMKDIRDGRRPVALRAGQVDNMTDRQLADLAAFYDSHERTSGTAVPDLVKLGRKIYLAGVSERKVAACSGCHSPSGKGNGPGGYPGLAGQHADYVQQQLEMFRLGYEDESGRTNGGDSKIMRTIAFGLSDLEIKAVASYVSGLQ
;
A
#
# COMPACT_ATOMS: atom_id res chain seq x y z
N GLY A 1 -9.41 4.54 -2.55
CA GLY A 1 -10.72 3.97 -2.92
C GLY A 1 -11.44 3.43 -1.70
N GLU A 2 -12.70 3.77 -1.58
CA GLU A 2 -13.59 3.39 -0.47
C GLU A 2 -13.53 1.89 -0.15
N ARG A 3 -13.62 1.02 -1.19
CA ARG A 3 -13.58 -0.44 -1.03
C ARG A 3 -12.33 -0.91 -0.27
N TYR A 4 -11.18 -0.34 -0.60
CA TYR A 4 -9.93 -0.66 0.08
C TYR A 4 -9.92 -0.16 1.52
N LEU A 5 -10.35 1.07 1.76
CA LEU A 5 -10.42 1.66 3.11
C LEU A 5 -11.35 0.85 4.02
N ARG A 6 -12.54 0.50 3.51
CA ARG A 6 -13.51 -0.32 4.23
C ARG A 6 -12.94 -1.69 4.61
N LYS A 7 -12.32 -2.40 3.63
CA LYS A 7 -11.66 -3.68 3.90
C LYS A 7 -10.59 -3.52 4.97
N ARG A 8 -9.75 -2.48 4.86
CA ARG A 8 -8.66 -2.24 5.78
C ARG A 8 -9.13 -2.00 7.21
N MET A 9 -10.17 -1.20 7.39
CA MET A 9 -10.74 -0.94 8.72
C MET A 9 -11.37 -2.20 9.32
N LYS A 10 -12.03 -3.03 8.51
CA LYS A 10 -12.50 -4.36 8.94
C LYS A 10 -11.34 -5.26 9.37
N ASP A 11 -10.24 -5.30 8.60
CA ASP A 11 -9.08 -6.10 8.97
C ASP A 11 -8.46 -5.65 10.30
N ILE A 12 -8.49 -4.34 10.61
CA ILE A 12 -8.02 -3.82 11.90
C ILE A 12 -9.00 -4.21 13.02
N ARG A 13 -10.30 -3.97 12.85
CA ARG A 13 -11.33 -4.33 13.82
C ARG A 13 -11.31 -5.82 14.17
N ASP A 14 -11.18 -6.65 13.14
CA ASP A 14 -11.25 -8.11 13.27
C ASP A 14 -9.87 -8.74 13.61
N GLY A 15 -8.86 -7.93 13.95
CA GLY A 15 -7.53 -8.38 14.36
C GLY A 15 -6.64 -8.98 13.26
N ARG A 16 -7.12 -9.01 12.00
CA ARG A 16 -6.34 -9.52 10.86
C ARG A 16 -5.21 -8.59 10.42
N ARG A 17 -5.21 -7.37 10.92
CA ARG A 17 -4.17 -6.37 10.72
C ARG A 17 -3.87 -5.65 12.03
N PRO A 18 -2.87 -6.09 12.78
CA PRO A 18 -2.47 -5.40 14.00
C PRO A 18 -1.88 -4.03 13.65
N VAL A 19 -2.39 -2.98 14.27
CA VAL A 19 -1.88 -1.61 14.16
C VAL A 19 -1.91 -1.01 15.57
N ALA A 20 -0.78 -1.06 16.26
CA ALA A 20 -0.66 -0.68 17.67
C ALA A 20 -1.23 0.72 17.97
N LEU A 21 -0.95 1.72 17.12
CA LEU A 21 -1.44 3.09 17.28
C LEU A 21 -2.96 3.26 17.08
N ARG A 22 -3.66 2.23 16.60
CA ARG A 22 -5.11 2.25 16.30
C ARG A 22 -5.88 1.17 17.06
N ALA A 23 -5.23 0.50 18.00
CA ALA A 23 -5.89 -0.50 18.82
C ALA A 23 -7.09 0.14 19.55
N GLY A 24 -8.23 -0.51 19.49
CA GLY A 24 -9.48 -0.06 20.13
C GLY A 24 -10.29 0.99 19.38
N GLN A 25 -9.74 1.69 18.40
CA GLN A 25 -10.44 2.81 17.74
C GLN A 25 -11.64 2.37 16.88
N VAL A 26 -11.60 1.19 16.31
CA VAL A 26 -12.65 0.68 15.41
C VAL A 26 -13.35 -0.58 15.93
N ASP A 27 -12.96 -1.10 17.08
CA ASP A 27 -13.38 -2.41 17.58
C ASP A 27 -14.91 -2.53 17.75
N ASN A 28 -15.57 -1.45 18.17
CA ASN A 28 -17.00 -1.40 18.39
C ASN A 28 -17.79 -0.84 17.19
N MET A 29 -17.15 -0.60 16.04
CA MET A 29 -17.82 -0.05 14.86
C MET A 29 -18.53 -1.12 14.07
N THR A 30 -19.78 -0.83 13.69
CA THR A 30 -20.57 -1.67 12.78
C THR A 30 -20.01 -1.59 11.34
N ASP A 31 -20.37 -2.56 10.52
CA ASP A 31 -20.01 -2.57 9.09
C ASP A 31 -20.49 -1.33 8.34
N ARG A 32 -21.65 -0.77 8.74
CA ARG A 32 -22.18 0.46 8.17
C ARG A 32 -21.31 1.66 8.55
N GLN A 33 -20.99 1.81 9.84
CA GLN A 33 -20.13 2.91 10.31
C GLN A 33 -18.75 2.86 9.64
N LEU A 34 -18.17 1.66 9.45
CA LEU A 34 -16.92 1.52 8.70
C LEU A 34 -17.05 1.88 7.22
N ALA A 35 -18.21 1.61 6.60
CA ALA A 35 -18.46 2.02 5.22
C ALA A 35 -18.61 3.55 5.10
N ASP A 36 -19.39 4.17 6.01
CA ASP A 36 -19.57 5.64 6.05
C ASP A 36 -18.23 6.35 6.28
N LEU A 37 -17.39 5.83 7.18
CA LEU A 37 -16.06 6.36 7.46
C LEU A 37 -15.12 6.19 6.25
N ALA A 38 -15.21 5.07 5.54
CA ALA A 38 -14.43 4.84 4.32
C ALA A 38 -14.80 5.82 3.21
N ALA A 39 -16.09 6.06 3.00
CA ALA A 39 -16.60 7.02 2.03
C ALA A 39 -16.15 8.45 2.40
N PHE A 40 -16.23 8.82 3.67
CA PHE A 40 -15.77 10.11 4.16
C PHE A 40 -14.29 10.35 3.84
N TYR A 41 -13.40 9.42 4.20
CA TYR A 41 -11.97 9.57 3.90
C TYR A 41 -11.66 9.49 2.41
N ASP A 42 -12.43 8.75 1.63
CA ASP A 42 -12.22 8.66 0.18
C ASP A 42 -12.61 9.95 -0.57
N SER A 43 -13.52 10.74 0.01
CA SER A 43 -13.95 12.04 -0.55
C SER A 43 -12.91 13.15 -0.37
N HIS A 44 -11.90 12.95 0.47
CA HIS A 44 -10.86 13.96 0.72
C HIS A 44 -9.79 13.91 -0.36
N GLU A 45 -9.37 15.08 -0.82
CA GLU A 45 -8.22 15.23 -1.69
C GLU A 45 -6.94 14.79 -0.97
N ARG A 46 -6.07 14.14 -1.71
CA ARG A 46 -4.77 13.74 -1.20
C ARG A 46 -3.77 14.88 -1.37
N THR A 47 -2.97 15.12 -0.35
CA THR A 47 -1.83 15.99 -0.47
C THR A 47 -0.73 15.29 -1.28
N SER A 48 -0.09 16.01 -2.20
CA SER A 48 1.10 15.51 -2.90
C SER A 48 2.34 15.79 -2.06
N GLY A 49 3.22 14.80 -2.01
CA GLY A 49 4.58 14.95 -1.49
C GLY A 49 5.56 15.29 -2.62
N THR A 50 6.85 15.26 -2.30
CA THR A 50 7.95 15.37 -3.26
C THR A 50 8.81 14.12 -3.25
N ALA A 51 9.22 13.68 -4.43
CA ALA A 51 10.17 12.58 -4.54
C ALA A 51 11.61 13.09 -4.33
N VAL A 52 12.46 12.26 -3.73
CA VAL A 52 13.89 12.52 -3.61
C VAL A 52 14.54 12.39 -4.99
N PRO A 53 15.20 13.44 -5.53
CA PRO A 53 15.70 13.46 -6.91
C PRO A 53 16.55 12.25 -7.29
N ASP A 54 17.50 11.87 -6.45
CA ASP A 54 18.43 10.77 -6.71
C ASP A 54 17.75 9.39 -6.78
N LEU A 55 16.57 9.25 -6.19
CA LEU A 55 15.79 8.00 -6.16
C LEU A 55 14.74 7.93 -7.28
N VAL A 56 14.41 9.04 -7.95
CA VAL A 56 13.32 9.10 -8.93
C VAL A 56 13.51 8.12 -10.07
N LYS A 57 14.72 8.05 -10.65
CA LYS A 57 15.00 7.19 -11.80
C LYS A 57 14.79 5.71 -11.46
N LEU A 58 15.32 5.27 -10.33
CA LEU A 58 15.16 3.88 -9.86
C LEU A 58 13.70 3.60 -9.48
N GLY A 59 13.10 4.46 -8.68
CA GLY A 59 11.70 4.30 -8.25
C GLY A 59 10.73 4.26 -9.42
N ARG A 60 10.90 5.13 -10.42
CA ARG A 60 10.10 5.12 -11.66
C ARG A 60 10.26 3.82 -12.44
N LYS A 61 11.50 3.32 -12.59
CA LYS A 61 11.76 2.05 -13.27
C LYS A 61 11.02 0.90 -12.60
N ILE A 62 11.13 0.78 -11.28
CA ILE A 62 10.45 -0.29 -10.53
C ILE A 62 8.93 -0.13 -10.62
N TYR A 63 8.42 1.08 -10.45
CA TYR A 63 6.99 1.35 -10.46
C TYR A 63 6.35 0.98 -11.81
N LEU A 64 6.97 1.35 -12.93
CA LEU A 64 6.42 1.19 -14.27
C LEU A 64 6.81 -0.13 -14.95
N ALA A 65 7.96 -0.71 -14.62
CA ALA A 65 8.50 -1.89 -15.30
C ALA A 65 8.77 -3.10 -14.38
N GLY A 66 8.76 -2.90 -13.06
CA GLY A 66 9.12 -3.97 -12.13
C GLY A 66 10.61 -4.31 -12.14
N VAL A 67 10.94 -5.54 -11.72
CA VAL A 67 12.28 -6.11 -11.74
C VAL A 67 12.19 -7.52 -12.35
N SER A 68 12.36 -7.61 -13.67
CA SER A 68 12.14 -8.84 -14.45
C SER A 68 13.03 -9.99 -14.00
N GLU A 69 14.29 -9.71 -13.66
CA GLU A 69 15.27 -10.71 -13.22
C GLU A 69 14.84 -11.46 -11.95
N ARG A 70 14.03 -10.81 -11.10
CA ARG A 70 13.50 -11.39 -9.87
C ARG A 70 11.99 -11.65 -9.94
N LYS A 71 11.40 -11.54 -11.12
CA LYS A 71 9.96 -11.73 -11.37
C LYS A 71 9.06 -10.80 -10.53
N VAL A 72 9.56 -9.60 -10.21
CA VAL A 72 8.78 -8.56 -9.52
C VAL A 72 7.96 -7.81 -10.57
N ALA A 73 6.64 -7.93 -10.48
CA ALA A 73 5.72 -7.24 -11.38
C ALA A 73 5.74 -5.72 -11.16
N ALA A 74 5.44 -4.97 -12.22
CA ALA A 74 5.29 -3.51 -12.15
C ALA A 74 4.13 -3.10 -11.21
N CYS A 75 4.38 -2.16 -10.32
CA CYS A 75 3.35 -1.64 -9.40
C CYS A 75 2.17 -1.02 -10.16
N SER A 76 2.47 -0.37 -11.29
CA SER A 76 1.49 0.31 -12.16
C SER A 76 0.44 -0.62 -12.74
N GLY A 77 0.71 -1.92 -12.87
CA GLY A 77 -0.25 -2.90 -13.39
C GLY A 77 -1.50 -3.03 -12.53
N CYS A 78 -1.36 -2.90 -11.22
CA CYS A 78 -2.48 -2.94 -10.27
C CYS A 78 -2.85 -1.55 -9.74
N HIS A 79 -1.85 -0.70 -9.46
CA HIS A 79 -2.05 0.61 -8.83
C HIS A 79 -2.22 1.76 -9.83
N SER A 80 -2.34 1.49 -11.12
CA SER A 80 -2.37 2.38 -12.29
C SER A 80 -1.05 3.13 -12.53
N PRO A 81 -0.77 3.56 -13.77
CA PRO A 81 0.46 4.31 -14.08
C PRO A 81 0.55 5.65 -13.33
N SER A 82 -0.59 6.29 -13.07
CA SER A 82 -0.67 7.54 -12.31
C SER A 82 -0.73 7.34 -10.78
N GLY A 83 -0.71 6.11 -10.30
CA GLY A 83 -0.81 5.83 -8.86
C GLY A 83 -2.20 6.05 -8.26
N LYS A 84 -3.23 6.27 -9.07
CA LYS A 84 -4.61 6.51 -8.58
C LYS A 84 -5.30 5.25 -8.07
N GLY A 85 -4.70 4.08 -8.35
CA GLY A 85 -5.26 2.78 -7.96
C GLY A 85 -6.33 2.28 -8.92
N ASN A 86 -7.00 1.22 -8.49
CA ASN A 86 -8.15 0.64 -9.19
C ASN A 86 -9.21 0.27 -8.13
N GLY A 87 -10.18 1.17 -7.96
CA GLY A 87 -11.25 1.01 -6.97
C GLY A 87 -12.06 -0.29 -7.13
N PRO A 88 -12.58 -0.60 -8.33
CA PRO A 88 -13.30 -1.86 -8.59
C PRO A 88 -12.46 -3.11 -8.27
N GLY A 89 -11.17 -3.10 -8.60
CA GLY A 89 -10.24 -4.18 -8.28
C GLY A 89 -9.82 -4.26 -6.81
N GLY A 90 -10.11 -3.22 -6.01
CA GLY A 90 -9.70 -3.13 -4.60
C GLY A 90 -8.22 -2.75 -4.43
N TYR A 91 -7.56 -2.29 -5.49
CA TYR A 91 -6.18 -1.82 -5.42
C TYR A 91 -6.13 -0.35 -5.00
N PRO A 92 -5.42 -0.02 -3.90
CA PRO A 92 -5.39 1.35 -3.40
C PRO A 92 -4.64 2.29 -4.32
N GLY A 93 -5.03 3.55 -4.31
CA GLY A 93 -4.20 4.61 -4.86
C GLY A 93 -2.97 4.83 -3.97
N LEU A 94 -1.83 5.06 -4.60
CA LEU A 94 -0.54 5.28 -3.95
C LEU A 94 -0.03 6.71 -4.16
N ALA A 95 -0.47 7.40 -5.22
CA ALA A 95 -0.04 8.77 -5.52
C ALA A 95 -0.20 9.70 -4.32
N GLY A 96 0.83 10.46 -4.01
CA GLY A 96 0.87 11.39 -2.90
C GLY A 96 0.91 10.76 -1.51
N GLN A 97 1.05 9.43 -1.39
CA GLN A 97 1.18 8.79 -0.09
C GLN A 97 2.56 9.08 0.51
N HIS A 98 2.62 9.27 1.83
CA HIS A 98 3.88 9.52 2.54
C HIS A 98 4.90 8.41 2.27
N ALA A 99 6.12 8.78 1.87
CA ALA A 99 7.18 7.84 1.52
C ALA A 99 7.50 6.87 2.67
N ASP A 100 7.66 7.37 3.88
CA ASP A 100 7.95 6.54 5.06
C ASP A 100 6.85 5.51 5.32
N TYR A 101 5.59 5.92 5.11
CA TYR A 101 4.46 4.99 5.25
C TYR A 101 4.49 3.89 4.18
N VAL A 102 4.77 4.24 2.93
CA VAL A 102 4.87 3.26 1.83
C VAL A 102 6.04 2.31 2.07
N GLN A 103 7.19 2.84 2.46
CA GLN A 103 8.37 2.05 2.81
C GLN A 103 8.04 1.05 3.92
N GLN A 104 7.54 1.53 5.05
CA GLN A 104 7.14 0.67 6.17
C GLN A 104 6.15 -0.42 5.74
N GLN A 105 5.16 -0.09 4.90
CA GLN A 105 4.18 -1.08 4.45
C GLN A 105 4.79 -2.15 3.54
N LEU A 106 5.73 -1.78 2.66
CA LEU A 106 6.44 -2.74 1.82
C LEU A 106 7.36 -3.64 2.66
N GLU A 107 8.07 -3.10 3.64
CA GLU A 107 8.88 -3.87 4.59
C GLU A 107 8.02 -4.85 5.39
N MET A 108 6.86 -4.42 5.87
CA MET A 108 5.92 -5.29 6.58
C MET A 108 5.32 -6.37 5.68
N PHE A 109 5.06 -6.10 4.40
CA PHE A 109 4.65 -7.12 3.44
C PHE A 109 5.78 -8.11 3.13
N ARG A 110 7.02 -7.62 3.00
CA ARG A 110 8.20 -8.46 2.80
C ARG A 110 8.39 -9.42 3.99
N LEU A 111 8.33 -8.90 5.21
CA LEU A 111 8.36 -9.73 6.41
C LEU A 111 7.22 -10.75 6.42
N GLY A 112 6.00 -10.33 6.11
CA GLY A 112 4.82 -11.20 6.07
C GLY A 112 4.82 -12.27 4.98
N TYR A 113 5.85 -12.31 4.12
CA TYR A 113 6.03 -13.42 3.17
C TYR A 113 6.47 -14.71 3.88
N GLU A 114 7.33 -14.59 4.87
CA GLU A 114 7.94 -15.70 5.62
C GLU A 114 7.44 -15.79 7.07
N ASP A 115 7.01 -14.68 7.66
CA ASP A 115 6.69 -14.55 9.07
C ASP A 115 5.33 -13.86 9.29
N GLU A 116 4.48 -14.48 10.11
CA GLU A 116 3.14 -13.94 10.43
C GLU A 116 3.15 -12.67 11.26
N SER A 117 4.28 -12.30 11.87
CA SER A 117 4.45 -10.99 12.54
C SER A 117 4.45 -9.83 11.55
N GLY A 118 4.69 -10.10 10.27
CA GLY A 118 4.57 -9.14 9.19
C GLY A 118 3.12 -8.90 8.75
N ARG A 119 2.98 -8.20 7.63
CA ARG A 119 1.67 -7.89 7.07
C ARG A 119 1.14 -9.01 6.18
N THR A 120 0.17 -9.78 6.68
CA THR A 120 -0.39 -10.97 6.01
C THR A 120 -1.78 -10.78 5.42
N ASN A 121 -2.45 -9.65 5.65
CA ASN A 121 -3.85 -9.41 5.28
C ASN A 121 -4.14 -9.21 3.78
N GLY A 122 -3.21 -9.61 2.91
CA GLY A 122 -3.35 -9.55 1.44
C GLY A 122 -4.11 -10.71 0.80
N GLY A 123 -4.65 -11.63 1.60
CA GLY A 123 -5.33 -12.86 1.12
C GLY A 123 -4.35 -13.95 0.69
N ASP A 124 -4.92 -15.06 0.21
CA ASP A 124 -4.18 -16.29 -0.14
C ASP A 124 -3.26 -16.11 -1.36
N SER A 125 -3.59 -15.18 -2.25
CA SER A 125 -2.76 -14.86 -3.42
C SER A 125 -1.39 -14.28 -3.08
N LYS A 126 -1.20 -13.76 -1.85
CA LYS A 126 0.05 -13.17 -1.35
C LYS A 126 0.68 -12.11 -2.27
N ILE A 127 -0.09 -11.45 -3.16
CA ILE A 127 0.43 -10.58 -4.22
C ILE A 127 1.44 -9.58 -3.68
N MET A 128 1.04 -8.72 -2.72
CA MET A 128 1.94 -7.69 -2.20
C MET A 128 3.12 -8.27 -1.40
N ARG A 129 2.93 -9.41 -0.73
CA ARG A 129 4.01 -10.12 -0.03
C ARG A 129 5.07 -10.61 -1.01
N THR A 130 4.64 -11.25 -2.10
CA THR A 130 5.53 -11.76 -3.16
C THR A 130 6.30 -10.63 -3.85
N ILE A 131 5.61 -9.53 -4.19
CA ILE A 131 6.24 -8.36 -4.82
C ILE A 131 7.28 -7.74 -3.88
N ALA A 132 6.92 -7.49 -2.63
CA ALA A 132 7.80 -6.86 -1.66
C ALA A 132 9.00 -7.75 -1.29
N PHE A 133 8.82 -9.07 -1.25
CA PHE A 133 9.89 -10.03 -1.00
C PHE A 133 11.00 -9.97 -2.07
N GLY A 134 10.64 -9.72 -3.31
CA GLY A 134 11.59 -9.58 -4.42
C GLY A 134 12.33 -8.24 -4.48
N LEU A 135 12.03 -7.27 -3.60
CA LEU A 135 12.66 -5.94 -3.59
C LEU A 135 13.75 -5.82 -2.53
N SER A 136 14.87 -5.17 -2.88
CA SER A 136 15.89 -4.75 -1.92
C SER A 136 15.46 -3.51 -1.13
N ASP A 137 16.17 -3.19 -0.03
CA ASP A 137 15.88 -2.01 0.79
C ASP A 137 15.97 -0.71 -0.02
N LEU A 138 16.99 -0.59 -0.88
CA LEU A 138 17.15 0.57 -1.76
C LEU A 138 15.97 0.70 -2.73
N GLU A 139 15.50 -0.40 -3.29
CA GLU A 139 14.37 -0.41 -4.22
C GLU A 139 13.06 -0.08 -3.54
N ILE A 140 12.82 -0.58 -2.33
CA ILE A 140 11.67 -0.22 -1.49
C ILE A 140 11.70 1.29 -1.22
N LYS A 141 12.83 1.82 -0.78
CA LYS A 141 13.01 3.26 -0.53
C LYS A 141 12.78 4.10 -1.78
N ALA A 142 13.30 3.65 -2.92
CA ALA A 142 13.20 4.36 -4.19
C ALA A 142 11.74 4.41 -4.70
N VAL A 143 11.03 3.27 -4.70
CA VAL A 143 9.64 3.25 -5.14
C VAL A 143 8.72 4.00 -4.17
N ALA A 144 8.99 3.95 -2.86
CA ALA A 144 8.26 4.71 -1.86
C ALA A 144 8.40 6.23 -2.07
N SER A 145 9.62 6.69 -2.31
CA SER A 145 9.89 8.08 -2.68
C SER A 145 9.20 8.50 -3.97
N TYR A 146 9.27 7.65 -5.01
CA TYR A 146 8.64 7.94 -6.30
C TYR A 146 7.12 8.11 -6.19
N VAL A 147 6.43 7.21 -5.52
CA VAL A 147 4.96 7.31 -5.38
C VAL A 147 4.51 8.50 -4.54
N SER A 148 5.33 8.97 -3.62
CA SER A 148 5.05 10.19 -2.85
C SER A 148 5.00 11.43 -3.76
N GLY A 149 5.81 11.47 -4.81
CA GLY A 149 5.82 12.55 -5.80
C GLY A 149 4.87 12.36 -6.99
N LEU A 150 4.13 11.25 -7.09
CA LEU A 150 3.12 11.05 -8.13
C LEU A 150 1.89 11.94 -7.88
N GLN A 151 1.35 12.51 -8.97
CA GLN A 151 0.17 13.37 -8.96
C GLN A 151 -0.91 12.87 -9.94
#